data_0029f8fb890f35078bbaaaf83ea6ac18
#
_entry.id   0029f8fb890f35078bbaaaf83ea6ac18
#
_cell.length_a   1.000
_cell.length_b   1.000
_cell.length_c   1.000
_cell.angle_alpha   90.00
_cell.angle_beta   90.00
_cell.angle_gamma   90.00
#
_symmetry.space_group_name_H-M   'P 1'
#
loop_
_entity.id
_entity.type
_entity.pdbx_description
1 polymer ?
#
loop_
_entity_poly.entity_id
_entity_poly.type
_entity_poly.pdbx_seq_one_letter_code
_entity_poly.pdbx_strand_id
1 'polypeptide(L)'
;MTDTTHTPEGADDLAALAALTSGAGMWSSTELPGEIRELTLSDGPHGLRRQPQAGGDNLGIGGSLPATCFPTAVALGSTWNEPLMREVGAALGTEARAQGVDVLLGPGLNIKRSPLGGRNFEYLSEDPCISGRLAGAMVDGIQSRGVAATPKHFAVNNQETDRMRIDARVDEITLRELYLRGFEHLVRNHAPWAFMCSYNKINGVYASQDHWLLTELLRDEWGFDGLVMSDWGAVADRVAAVAAGLDLEMP
;
A
#
# COMPACT_ATOMS: atom_id res chain seq x y z
N MET A 1 -5.36 26.23 12.99
CA MET A 1 -5.35 24.76 13.15
C MET A 1 -6.08 24.46 14.43
N THR A 2 -7.33 24.02 14.34
CA THR A 2 -8.09 23.58 15.51
C THR A 2 -7.68 22.12 15.76
N ASP A 3 -6.99 21.92 16.89
CA ASP A 3 -6.71 20.60 17.42
C ASP A 3 -8.05 19.93 17.78
N THR A 4 -8.55 19.06 16.91
CA THR A 4 -9.71 18.23 17.15
C THR A 4 -9.24 16.82 17.46
N THR A 5 -8.52 16.66 18.58
CA THR A 5 -8.34 15.33 19.17
C THR A 5 -9.70 14.90 19.72
N HIS A 6 -10.43 14.12 18.92
CA HIS A 6 -11.66 13.46 19.40
C HIS A 6 -11.27 12.44 20.46
N THR A 7 -11.63 12.70 21.70
CA THR A 7 -11.47 11.72 22.78
C THR A 7 -12.79 10.97 22.93
N PRO A 8 -12.81 9.63 22.77
CA PRO A 8 -14.03 8.85 22.88
C PRO A 8 -14.68 9.03 24.26
N GLU A 9 -15.95 9.46 24.28
CA GLU A 9 -16.69 9.71 25.53
C GLU A 9 -17.58 8.53 25.97
N GLY A 10 -17.72 7.49 25.12
CA GLY A 10 -18.60 6.35 25.40
C GLY A 10 -18.22 5.06 24.68
N ALA A 11 -18.90 3.96 25.05
CA ALA A 11 -18.70 2.65 24.42
C ALA A 11 -19.07 2.64 22.92
N ASP A 12 -20.10 3.43 22.55
CA ASP A 12 -20.54 3.54 21.15
C ASP A 12 -19.49 4.26 20.28
N ASP A 13 -18.83 5.29 20.82
CA ASP A 13 -17.73 5.98 20.15
C ASP A 13 -16.52 5.05 19.95
N LEU A 14 -16.19 4.25 20.98
CA LEU A 14 -15.11 3.26 20.87
C LEU A 14 -15.41 2.18 19.83
N ALA A 15 -16.67 1.72 19.76
CA ALA A 15 -17.08 0.75 18.75
C ALA A 15 -16.98 1.32 17.33
N ALA A 16 -17.39 2.57 17.14
CA ALA A 16 -17.28 3.28 15.87
C ALA A 16 -15.80 3.47 15.45
N LEU A 17 -14.94 3.92 16.37
CA LEU A 17 -13.51 4.07 16.13
C LEU A 17 -12.83 2.72 15.80
N ALA A 18 -13.18 1.66 16.56
CA ALA A 18 -12.70 0.32 16.29
C ALA A 18 -13.15 -0.20 14.91
N ALA A 19 -14.37 0.15 14.47
CA ALA A 19 -14.84 -0.21 13.14
C ALA A 19 -14.05 0.48 12.02
N LEU A 20 -13.62 1.73 12.21
CA LEU A 20 -12.79 2.44 11.23
C LEU A 20 -11.43 1.78 10.94
N THR A 21 -10.92 0.97 11.89
CA THR A 21 -9.66 0.24 11.69
C THR A 21 -9.82 -1.04 10.87
N SER A 22 -11.00 -1.30 10.29
CA SER A 22 -11.28 -2.45 9.41
C SER A 22 -11.96 -2.01 8.13
N GLY A 23 -11.74 -2.78 7.07
CA GLY A 23 -12.56 -2.69 5.86
C GLY A 23 -14.02 -3.04 6.15
N ALA A 24 -14.97 -2.36 5.49
CA ALA A 24 -16.38 -2.72 5.46
C ALA A 24 -16.67 -3.84 4.47
N GLY A 25 -15.76 -4.07 3.55
CA GLY A 25 -15.83 -5.12 2.54
C GLY A 25 -14.49 -5.31 1.84
N MET A 26 -14.49 -6.18 0.82
CA MET A 26 -13.26 -6.52 0.08
C MET A 26 -12.55 -5.29 -0.49
N TRP A 27 -13.27 -4.24 -0.88
CA TRP A 27 -12.74 -3.08 -1.60
C TRP A 27 -13.26 -1.75 -1.04
N SER A 28 -13.71 -1.72 0.22
CA SER A 28 -14.19 -0.50 0.86
C SER A 28 -13.77 -0.38 2.31
N SER A 29 -13.51 0.85 2.74
CA SER A 29 -13.31 1.17 4.15
C SER A 29 -14.66 1.31 4.87
N THR A 30 -14.64 1.23 6.20
CA THR A 30 -15.80 1.59 7.02
C THR A 30 -16.02 3.10 6.97
N GLU A 31 -17.29 3.52 6.93
CA GLU A 31 -17.70 4.92 7.07
C GLU A 31 -18.03 5.30 8.51
N LEU A 32 -17.84 6.54 8.86
CA LEU A 32 -18.43 7.17 10.05
C LEU A 32 -19.41 8.25 9.56
N PRO A 33 -20.74 8.01 9.66
CA PRO A 33 -21.73 8.90 9.05
C PRO A 33 -21.60 10.35 9.51
N GLY A 34 -21.49 11.26 8.54
CA GLY A 34 -21.33 12.69 8.80
C GLY A 34 -19.89 13.17 9.06
N GLU A 35 -18.92 12.28 9.24
CA GLU A 35 -17.52 12.60 9.51
C GLU A 35 -16.57 12.01 8.47
N ILE A 36 -16.62 10.68 8.27
CA ILE A 36 -15.71 9.96 7.36
C ILE A 36 -16.56 9.15 6.37
N ARG A 37 -16.44 9.48 5.08
CA ARG A 37 -17.12 8.71 4.03
C ARG A 37 -16.40 7.38 3.76
N GLU A 38 -17.15 6.41 3.28
CA GLU A 38 -16.56 5.19 2.71
C GLU A 38 -15.57 5.54 1.60
N LEU A 39 -14.39 4.91 1.62
CA LEU A 39 -13.39 4.97 0.56
C LEU A 39 -13.46 3.71 -0.28
N THR A 40 -13.40 3.86 -1.60
CA THR A 40 -13.29 2.75 -2.53
C THR A 40 -11.82 2.48 -2.85
N LEU A 41 -11.39 1.25 -2.61
CA LEU A 41 -10.05 0.77 -2.94
C LEU A 41 -10.10 -0.08 -4.23
N SER A 42 -9.02 -0.09 -5.00
CA SER A 42 -8.89 -0.98 -6.15
C SER A 42 -7.46 -1.40 -6.37
N ASP A 43 -7.26 -2.68 -6.65
CA ASP A 43 -6.00 -3.17 -7.17
C ASP A 43 -5.78 -2.67 -8.61
N GLY A 44 -4.54 -2.75 -9.10
CA GLY A 44 -4.22 -2.47 -10.48
C GLY A 44 -3.10 -1.47 -10.72
N PRO A 45 -1.86 -1.74 -10.25
CA PRO A 45 -0.71 -0.88 -10.53
C PRO A 45 -0.34 -0.80 -12.02
N HIS A 46 -0.86 -1.72 -12.85
CA HIS A 46 -0.65 -1.78 -14.31
C HIS A 46 -1.95 -1.64 -15.11
N GLY A 47 -3.00 -1.20 -14.48
CA GLY A 47 -4.35 -1.06 -15.04
C GLY A 47 -5.38 -1.34 -13.97
N LEU A 48 -6.33 -0.45 -13.84
CA LEU A 48 -7.34 -0.50 -12.79
C LEU A 48 -8.14 -1.80 -12.83
N ARG A 49 -8.35 -2.43 -11.69
CA ARG A 49 -9.13 -3.66 -11.54
C ARG A 49 -10.40 -3.44 -10.72
N ARG A 50 -11.15 -2.41 -11.06
CA ARG A 50 -12.41 -2.10 -10.39
C ARG A 50 -13.45 -3.17 -10.71
N GLN A 51 -13.97 -3.85 -9.68
CA GLN A 51 -15.05 -4.81 -9.85
C GLN A 51 -16.42 -4.11 -9.92
N PRO A 52 -17.37 -4.64 -10.71
CA PRO A 52 -18.76 -4.17 -10.66
C PRO A 52 -19.34 -4.34 -9.24
N GLN A 53 -20.12 -3.37 -8.77
CA GLN A 53 -20.74 -3.43 -7.44
C GLN A 53 -21.73 -4.58 -7.28
N ALA A 54 -22.38 -5.03 -8.37
CA ALA A 54 -23.34 -6.13 -8.35
C ALA A 54 -22.67 -7.43 -8.83
N GLY A 55 -22.54 -8.42 -7.95
CA GLY A 55 -22.09 -9.77 -8.31
C GLY A 55 -20.58 -9.95 -8.42
N GLY A 56 -19.79 -9.03 -7.86
CA GLY A 56 -18.34 -9.19 -7.72
C GLY A 56 -18.02 -10.38 -6.82
N ASP A 57 -17.05 -11.21 -7.22
CA ASP A 57 -16.54 -12.22 -6.31
C ASP A 57 -15.60 -11.58 -5.28
N ASN A 58 -15.64 -12.09 -4.06
CA ASN A 58 -14.78 -11.62 -2.97
C ASN A 58 -13.30 -12.00 -3.17
N LEU A 59 -12.96 -12.73 -4.23
CA LEU A 59 -11.60 -13.19 -4.52
C LEU A 59 -10.90 -12.37 -5.60
N GLY A 60 -11.62 -11.43 -6.24
CA GLY A 60 -11.07 -10.63 -7.32
C GLY A 60 -10.76 -11.42 -8.61
N ILE A 61 -11.34 -12.61 -8.77
CA ILE A 61 -11.15 -13.50 -9.93
C ILE A 61 -12.18 -13.19 -11.02
N GLY A 62 -13.30 -12.60 -10.63
CA GLY A 62 -14.37 -12.17 -11.56
C GLY A 62 -13.96 -11.03 -12.47
N GLY A 63 -14.82 -10.74 -13.45
CA GLY A 63 -14.60 -9.66 -14.41
C GLY A 63 -14.46 -8.29 -13.75
N SER A 64 -13.54 -7.47 -14.26
CA SER A 64 -13.41 -6.06 -13.88
C SER A 64 -14.05 -5.15 -14.93
N LEU A 65 -14.32 -3.91 -14.55
CA LEU A 65 -14.68 -2.87 -15.50
C LEU A 65 -13.54 -2.69 -16.52
N PRO A 66 -13.84 -2.35 -17.79
CA PRO A 66 -12.81 -2.07 -18.77
C PRO A 66 -11.88 -0.93 -18.30
N ALA A 67 -10.58 -1.15 -18.45
CA ALA A 67 -9.55 -0.17 -18.14
C ALA A 67 -8.35 -0.35 -19.06
N THR A 68 -7.47 0.64 -19.11
CA THR A 68 -6.24 0.55 -19.88
C THR A 68 -5.30 -0.51 -19.28
N CYS A 69 -4.80 -1.42 -20.09
CA CYS A 69 -3.72 -2.34 -19.74
C CYS A 69 -2.39 -1.65 -20.01
N PHE A 70 -1.79 -1.07 -18.96
CA PHE A 70 -0.46 -0.48 -19.02
C PHE A 70 0.63 -1.57 -19.04
N PRO A 71 1.83 -1.26 -19.55
CA PRO A 71 2.97 -2.17 -19.41
C PRO A 71 3.23 -2.54 -17.94
N THR A 72 3.73 -3.75 -17.72
CA THR A 72 4.09 -4.20 -16.37
C THR A 72 5.20 -3.34 -15.76
N ALA A 73 5.32 -3.32 -14.42
CA ALA A 73 6.36 -2.53 -13.75
C ALA A 73 7.77 -2.88 -14.20
N VAL A 74 8.04 -4.15 -14.51
CA VAL A 74 9.34 -4.57 -15.05
C VAL A 74 9.66 -3.90 -16.40
N ALA A 75 8.67 -3.74 -17.28
CA ALA A 75 8.84 -3.05 -18.56
C ALA A 75 8.99 -1.53 -18.36
N LEU A 76 8.12 -0.93 -17.53
CA LEU A 76 8.19 0.49 -17.18
C LEU A 76 9.51 0.82 -16.46
N GLY A 77 9.94 -0.01 -15.52
CA GLY A 77 11.21 0.14 -14.80
C GLY A 77 12.43 0.11 -15.72
N SER A 78 12.38 -0.67 -16.80
CA SER A 78 13.46 -0.75 -17.79
C SER A 78 13.62 0.52 -18.62
N THR A 79 12.66 1.45 -18.58
CA THR A 79 12.75 2.73 -19.29
C THR A 79 13.68 3.74 -18.61
N TRP A 80 13.87 3.62 -17.30
CA TRP A 80 14.59 4.58 -16.45
C TRP A 80 14.10 6.03 -16.64
N ASN A 81 12.82 6.20 -16.95
CA ASN A 81 12.22 7.46 -17.34
C ASN A 81 11.17 7.94 -16.32
N GLU A 82 11.56 8.76 -15.36
CA GLU A 82 10.67 9.33 -14.34
C GLU A 82 9.51 10.18 -14.93
N PRO A 83 9.73 11.05 -15.93
CA PRO A 83 8.64 11.73 -16.62
C PRO A 83 7.57 10.79 -17.15
N LEU A 84 7.96 9.69 -17.83
CA LEU A 84 7.03 8.67 -18.31
C LEU A 84 6.27 8.00 -17.17
N MET A 85 6.96 7.67 -16.05
CA MET A 85 6.31 7.09 -14.90
C MET A 85 5.26 8.01 -14.29
N ARG A 86 5.53 9.32 -14.26
CA ARG A 86 4.56 10.33 -13.82
C ARG A 86 3.35 10.41 -14.76
N GLU A 87 3.57 10.35 -16.05
CA GLU A 87 2.48 10.34 -17.05
C GLU A 87 1.60 9.09 -16.91
N VAL A 88 2.19 7.91 -16.77
CA VAL A 88 1.48 6.65 -16.52
C VAL A 88 0.69 6.73 -15.22
N GLY A 89 1.31 7.23 -14.14
CA GLY A 89 0.64 7.45 -12.86
C GLY A 89 -0.54 8.40 -12.98
N ALA A 90 -0.41 9.49 -13.73
CA ALA A 90 -1.49 10.44 -13.96
C ALA A 90 -2.64 9.83 -14.79
N ALA A 91 -2.34 8.98 -15.76
CA ALA A 91 -3.34 8.26 -16.54
C ALA A 91 -4.10 7.25 -15.66
N LEU A 92 -3.39 6.45 -14.85
CA LEU A 92 -3.99 5.53 -13.87
C LEU A 92 -4.90 6.28 -12.88
N GLY A 93 -4.43 7.39 -12.31
CA GLY A 93 -5.22 8.22 -11.40
C GLY A 93 -6.46 8.82 -12.08
N THR A 94 -6.37 9.18 -13.36
CA THR A 94 -7.53 9.69 -14.13
C THR A 94 -8.58 8.60 -14.32
N GLU A 95 -8.19 7.38 -14.70
CA GLU A 95 -9.11 6.24 -14.82
C GLU A 95 -9.72 5.84 -13.47
N ALA A 96 -8.89 5.80 -12.41
CA ALA A 96 -9.34 5.52 -11.04
C ALA A 96 -10.43 6.53 -10.61
N ARG A 97 -10.17 7.81 -10.81
CA ARG A 97 -11.14 8.87 -10.51
C ARG A 97 -12.43 8.73 -11.29
N ALA A 98 -12.34 8.42 -12.60
CA ALA A 98 -13.50 8.22 -13.46
C ALA A 98 -14.37 7.03 -13.07
N GLN A 99 -13.76 6.01 -12.43
CA GLN A 99 -14.45 4.83 -11.93
C GLN A 99 -14.82 4.92 -10.43
N GLY A 100 -14.67 6.09 -9.80
CA GLY A 100 -15.03 6.30 -8.39
C GLY A 100 -14.10 5.58 -7.40
N VAL A 101 -12.84 5.38 -7.77
CA VAL A 101 -11.81 4.80 -6.89
C VAL A 101 -11.06 5.92 -6.17
N ASP A 102 -10.96 5.81 -4.86
CA ASP A 102 -10.26 6.77 -4.00
C ASP A 102 -8.82 6.37 -3.72
N VAL A 103 -8.57 5.06 -3.64
CA VAL A 103 -7.27 4.49 -3.26
C VAL A 103 -6.85 3.44 -4.30
N LEU A 104 -5.75 3.69 -4.99
CA LEU A 104 -5.15 2.74 -5.92
C LEU A 104 -4.00 1.99 -5.23
N LEU A 105 -4.08 0.65 -5.23
CA LEU A 105 -3.12 -0.23 -4.55
C LEU A 105 -1.86 -0.44 -5.41
N GLY A 106 -0.98 0.51 -5.36
CA GLY A 106 0.29 0.56 -6.09
C GLY A 106 0.98 1.92 -5.99
N PRO A 107 2.22 2.02 -6.49
CA PRO A 107 3.03 1.01 -7.18
C PRO A 107 3.65 -0.06 -6.27
N GLY A 108 4.02 -1.21 -6.86
CA GLY A 108 4.88 -2.19 -6.23
C GLY A 108 6.35 -1.81 -6.38
N LEU A 109 7.15 -1.89 -5.30
CA LEU A 109 8.57 -1.52 -5.35
C LEU A 109 9.52 -2.43 -4.57
N ASN A 110 9.10 -3.64 -4.19
CA ASN A 110 10.02 -4.58 -3.57
C ASN A 110 11.17 -4.94 -4.52
N ILE A 111 12.31 -5.28 -3.94
CA ILE A 111 13.53 -5.58 -4.68
C ILE A 111 13.42 -6.94 -5.38
N LYS A 112 13.72 -7.00 -6.67
CA LYS A 112 13.78 -8.23 -7.46
C LYS A 112 15.06 -9.01 -7.18
N ARG A 113 15.15 -9.61 -5.99
CA ARG A 113 16.35 -10.32 -5.53
C ARG A 113 16.62 -11.60 -6.30
N SER A 114 15.58 -12.34 -6.65
CA SER A 114 15.66 -13.57 -7.43
C SER A 114 14.94 -13.42 -8.77
N PRO A 115 15.52 -13.84 -9.89
CA PRO A 115 14.84 -13.82 -11.18
C PRO A 115 13.59 -14.74 -11.21
N LEU A 116 13.49 -15.69 -10.29
CA LEU A 116 12.35 -16.59 -10.15
C LEU A 116 11.26 -16.06 -9.18
N GLY A 117 11.37 -14.83 -8.72
CA GLY A 117 10.38 -14.21 -7.85
C GLY A 117 9.01 -14.11 -8.54
N GLY A 118 7.96 -14.67 -7.92
CA GLY A 118 6.64 -14.81 -8.55
C GLY A 118 5.94 -13.48 -8.86
N ARG A 119 6.34 -12.38 -8.23
CA ARG A 119 5.79 -11.03 -8.46
C ARG A 119 6.79 -10.05 -9.08
N ASN A 120 7.88 -10.54 -9.69
CA ASN A 120 8.87 -9.68 -10.34
C ASN A 120 8.26 -8.80 -11.45
N PHE A 121 7.20 -9.24 -12.10
CA PHE A 121 6.49 -8.44 -13.10
C PHE A 121 5.92 -7.14 -12.53
N GLU A 122 5.54 -7.16 -11.24
CA GLU A 122 4.88 -6.06 -10.52
C GLU A 122 5.87 -5.06 -9.90
N TYR A 123 7.16 -5.41 -9.84
CA TYR A 123 8.20 -4.58 -9.22
C TYR A 123 9.11 -3.94 -10.26
N LEU A 124 9.63 -2.75 -9.95
CA LEU A 124 10.33 -1.88 -10.90
C LEU A 124 11.76 -2.33 -11.18
N SER A 125 12.56 -2.60 -10.14
CA SER A 125 14.00 -2.89 -10.29
C SER A 125 14.53 -3.78 -9.17
N GLU A 126 15.74 -4.31 -9.36
CA GLU A 126 16.58 -4.88 -8.30
C GLU A 126 17.36 -3.81 -7.53
N ASP A 127 17.47 -2.60 -8.11
CA ASP A 127 18.15 -1.46 -7.52
C ASP A 127 17.16 -0.61 -6.70
N PRO A 128 17.42 -0.36 -5.40
CA PRO A 128 16.51 0.38 -4.54
C PRO A 128 16.40 1.86 -4.91
N CYS A 129 17.44 2.47 -5.47
CA CYS A 129 17.40 3.87 -5.87
C CYS A 129 16.52 4.06 -7.11
N ILE A 130 16.69 3.20 -8.11
CA ILE A 130 15.85 3.21 -9.32
C ILE A 130 14.39 2.91 -8.94
N SER A 131 14.15 1.88 -8.11
CA SER A 131 12.81 1.55 -7.64
C SER A 131 12.15 2.72 -6.92
N GLY A 132 12.85 3.37 -6.00
CA GLY A 132 12.33 4.51 -5.25
C GLY A 132 11.99 5.70 -6.15
N ARG A 133 12.90 6.09 -7.06
CA ARG A 133 12.71 7.24 -7.95
C ARG A 133 11.55 7.03 -8.94
N LEU A 134 11.50 5.86 -9.57
CA LEU A 134 10.44 5.56 -10.53
C LEU A 134 9.08 5.38 -9.86
N ALA A 135 9.03 4.71 -8.70
CA ALA A 135 7.82 4.61 -7.89
C ALA A 135 7.34 5.99 -7.42
N GLY A 136 8.26 6.85 -6.97
CA GLY A 136 7.94 8.21 -6.54
C GLY A 136 7.31 9.05 -7.65
N ALA A 137 7.85 8.99 -8.85
CA ALA A 137 7.27 9.66 -10.01
C ALA A 137 5.85 9.15 -10.31
N MET A 138 5.60 7.84 -10.17
CA MET A 138 4.26 7.27 -10.34
C MET A 138 3.31 7.72 -9.22
N VAL A 139 3.75 7.74 -7.96
CA VAL A 139 2.99 8.28 -6.82
C VAL A 139 2.53 9.72 -7.09
N ASP A 140 3.47 10.58 -7.49
CA ASP A 140 3.14 11.97 -7.83
C ASP A 140 2.08 12.06 -8.95
N GLY A 141 2.21 11.21 -9.97
CA GLY A 141 1.24 11.14 -11.07
C GLY A 141 -0.16 10.76 -10.59
N ILE A 142 -0.28 9.66 -9.82
CA ILE A 142 -1.56 9.18 -9.30
C ILE A 142 -2.20 10.25 -8.39
N GLN A 143 -1.43 10.77 -7.44
CA GLN A 143 -1.92 11.72 -6.44
C GLN A 143 -2.27 13.09 -7.05
N SER A 144 -1.65 13.45 -8.18
CA SER A 144 -2.02 14.66 -8.94
C SER A 144 -3.48 14.64 -9.42
N ARG A 145 -4.14 13.49 -9.41
CA ARG A 145 -5.55 13.30 -9.80
C ARG A 145 -6.50 13.17 -8.62
N GLY A 146 -6.00 13.36 -7.39
CA GLY A 146 -6.81 13.24 -6.17
C GLY A 146 -7.18 11.80 -5.83
N VAL A 147 -6.32 10.84 -6.19
CA VAL A 147 -6.42 9.42 -5.83
C VAL A 147 -5.22 9.08 -4.97
N ALA A 148 -5.41 8.38 -3.86
CA ALA A 148 -4.32 7.94 -3.02
C ALA A 148 -3.50 6.87 -3.73
N ALA A 149 -2.19 7.04 -3.80
CA ALA A 149 -1.27 5.97 -4.15
C ALA A 149 -0.91 5.19 -2.88
N THR A 150 -0.78 3.86 -3.02
CA THR A 150 -0.45 2.96 -1.92
C THR A 150 0.76 2.11 -2.30
N PRO A 151 1.98 2.64 -2.18
CA PRO A 151 3.18 1.85 -2.43
C PRO A 151 3.20 0.58 -1.60
N LYS A 152 3.67 -0.52 -2.22
CA LYS A 152 3.61 -1.87 -1.64
C LYS A 152 4.80 -2.73 -2.06
N HIS A 153 5.13 -3.77 -1.29
CA HIS A 153 4.58 -4.19 0.02
C HIS A 153 5.60 -3.86 1.10
N PHE A 154 5.23 -3.11 2.08
CA PHE A 154 6.11 -2.63 3.14
C PHE A 154 6.18 -3.66 4.29
N ALA A 155 7.27 -4.48 4.42
CA ALA A 155 8.45 -4.48 3.57
C ALA A 155 8.98 -5.91 3.36
N VAL A 156 10.03 -6.04 2.53
CA VAL A 156 10.77 -7.31 2.33
C VAL A 156 9.93 -8.44 1.70
N ASN A 157 8.92 -8.12 0.88
CA ASN A 157 8.17 -9.13 0.14
C ASN A 157 8.91 -9.53 -1.16
N ASN A 158 10.02 -10.27 -1.02
CA ASN A 158 10.89 -10.67 -2.12
C ASN A 158 10.74 -12.14 -2.52
N GLN A 159 9.79 -12.83 -1.91
CA GLN A 159 9.50 -14.24 -2.13
C GLN A 159 8.01 -14.48 -1.98
N GLU A 160 7.42 -15.22 -2.92
CA GLU A 160 6.00 -15.58 -2.89
C GLU A 160 5.74 -16.97 -2.29
N THR A 161 6.74 -17.87 -2.28
CA THR A 161 6.63 -19.17 -1.62
C THR A 161 6.39 -18.96 -0.13
N ASP A 162 5.29 -19.49 0.39
CA ASP A 162 4.85 -19.38 1.78
C ASP A 162 4.73 -17.92 2.28
N ARG A 163 4.45 -16.96 1.42
CA ARG A 163 4.45 -15.51 1.73
C ARG A 163 3.67 -15.12 2.98
N MET A 164 2.60 -15.85 3.31
CA MET A 164 1.78 -15.62 4.51
C MET A 164 2.46 -16.05 5.82
N ARG A 165 3.58 -16.77 5.76
CA ARG A 165 4.22 -17.39 6.94
C ARG A 165 5.73 -17.26 6.96
N ILE A 166 6.36 -16.97 5.81
CA ILE A 166 7.81 -16.84 5.70
C ILE A 166 8.34 -15.78 6.66
N ASP A 167 9.52 -16.05 7.22
CA ASP A 167 10.27 -15.12 8.04
C ASP A 167 11.53 -14.69 7.29
N ALA A 168 11.53 -13.47 6.79
CA ALA A 168 12.67 -12.88 6.11
C ALA A 168 13.73 -12.49 7.16
N ARG A 169 14.83 -13.23 7.20
CA ARG A 169 15.96 -12.96 8.08
C ARG A 169 16.94 -12.05 7.38
N VAL A 170 17.13 -10.85 7.92
CA VAL A 170 17.97 -9.82 7.32
C VAL A 170 18.59 -8.96 8.43
N ASP A 171 19.87 -8.65 8.30
CA ASP A 171 20.54 -7.71 9.21
C ASP A 171 20.06 -6.27 8.97
N GLU A 172 20.21 -5.40 9.97
CA GLU A 172 19.68 -4.05 9.95
C GLU A 172 20.27 -3.19 8.81
N ILE A 173 21.56 -3.33 8.53
CA ILE A 173 22.23 -2.54 7.48
C ILE A 173 21.62 -2.91 6.11
N THR A 174 21.55 -4.19 5.80
CA THR A 174 20.94 -4.69 4.56
C THR A 174 19.45 -4.31 4.49
N LEU A 175 18.73 -4.40 5.60
CA LEU A 175 17.32 -4.02 5.68
C LEU A 175 17.15 -2.53 5.29
N ARG A 176 17.90 -1.64 5.90
CA ARG A 176 17.80 -0.19 5.64
C ARG A 176 18.31 0.21 4.27
N GLU A 177 19.47 -0.28 3.84
CA GLU A 177 20.11 0.18 2.61
C GLU A 177 19.55 -0.45 1.34
N LEU A 178 18.97 -1.64 1.43
CA LEU A 178 18.44 -2.34 0.28
C LEU A 178 16.90 -2.38 0.27
N TYR A 179 16.30 -2.97 1.31
CA TYR A 179 14.87 -3.27 1.28
C TYR A 179 13.97 -2.10 1.65
N LEU A 180 14.43 -1.21 2.52
CA LEU A 180 13.68 -0.06 3.01
C LEU A 180 13.99 1.24 2.26
N ARG A 181 15.15 1.34 1.63
CA ARG A 181 15.65 2.58 0.98
C ARG A 181 14.68 3.16 -0.04
N GLY A 182 14.03 2.34 -0.85
CA GLY A 182 13.03 2.81 -1.82
C GLY A 182 11.82 3.43 -1.14
N PHE A 183 11.34 2.82 -0.06
CA PHE A 183 10.22 3.33 0.74
C PHE A 183 10.57 4.62 1.47
N GLU A 184 11.75 4.70 2.08
CA GLU A 184 12.25 5.93 2.71
C GLU A 184 12.31 7.08 1.70
N HIS A 185 12.80 6.81 0.48
CA HIS A 185 12.83 7.81 -0.59
C HIS A 185 11.44 8.36 -0.90
N LEU A 186 10.41 7.50 -0.93
CA LEU A 186 9.02 7.90 -1.16
C LEU A 186 8.50 8.81 -0.04
N VAL A 187 8.72 8.45 1.21
CA VAL A 187 8.27 9.26 2.35
C VAL A 187 8.89 10.66 2.31
N ARG A 188 10.22 10.72 2.15
CA ARG A 188 10.97 11.98 2.23
C ARG A 188 10.78 12.90 1.03
N ASN A 189 10.39 12.39 -0.15
CA ASN A 189 10.42 13.19 -1.38
C ASN A 189 9.07 13.24 -2.12
N HIS A 190 8.13 12.33 -1.85
CA HIS A 190 6.90 12.19 -2.64
C HIS A 190 5.62 12.12 -1.80
N ALA A 191 5.73 12.02 -0.47
CA ALA A 191 4.63 12.02 0.48
C ALA A 191 3.44 11.14 0.02
N PRO A 192 3.61 9.81 -0.11
CA PRO A 192 2.50 8.92 -0.46
C PRO A 192 1.40 9.01 0.61
N TRP A 193 0.14 8.95 0.20
CA TRP A 193 -0.98 9.06 1.13
C TRP A 193 -1.27 7.77 1.90
N ALA A 194 -0.78 6.64 1.38
CA ALA A 194 -0.90 5.36 2.08
C ALA A 194 0.32 4.47 1.81
N PHE A 195 0.52 3.47 2.67
CA PHE A 195 1.37 2.30 2.44
C PHE A 195 0.59 1.01 2.71
N MET A 196 0.96 -0.07 2.01
CA MET A 196 0.44 -1.41 2.29
C MET A 196 1.53 -2.28 2.89
N CYS A 197 1.27 -2.84 4.08
CA CYS A 197 2.14 -3.82 4.72
C CYS A 197 2.26 -5.10 3.88
N SER A 198 3.40 -5.77 4.01
CA SER A 198 3.60 -7.10 3.43
C SER A 198 3.02 -8.22 4.31
N TYR A 199 2.86 -9.42 3.72
CA TYR A 199 2.40 -10.61 4.45
C TYR A 199 3.44 -11.22 5.37
N ASN A 200 4.72 -11.14 4.99
CA ASN A 200 5.80 -11.88 5.62
C ASN A 200 6.17 -11.34 7.00
N LYS A 201 6.85 -12.19 7.75
CA LYS A 201 7.61 -11.73 8.91
C LYS A 201 8.94 -11.14 8.48
N ILE A 202 9.45 -10.23 9.31
CA ILE A 202 10.81 -9.70 9.26
C ILE A 202 11.44 -9.98 10.61
N ASN A 203 12.50 -10.78 10.62
CA ASN A 203 13.23 -11.14 11.84
C ASN A 203 12.32 -11.66 12.98
N GLY A 204 11.26 -12.38 12.64
CA GLY A 204 10.36 -13.04 13.58
C GLY A 204 9.03 -12.34 13.82
N VAL A 205 8.86 -11.06 13.42
CA VAL A 205 7.65 -10.26 13.63
C VAL A 205 6.94 -10.05 12.30
N TYR A 206 5.62 -10.21 12.25
CA TYR A 206 4.83 -9.88 11.06
C TYR A 206 4.94 -8.38 10.75
N ALA A 207 5.13 -8.02 9.49
CA ALA A 207 5.28 -6.63 9.07
C ALA A 207 4.09 -5.75 9.51
N SER A 208 2.86 -6.30 9.52
CA SER A 208 1.66 -5.60 9.99
C SER A 208 1.59 -5.43 11.52
N GLN A 209 2.46 -6.08 12.29
CA GLN A 209 2.48 -6.08 13.75
C GLN A 209 3.83 -5.63 14.32
N ASP A 210 4.70 -5.08 13.49
CA ASP A 210 6.03 -4.66 13.86
C ASP A 210 6.05 -3.16 14.24
N HIS A 211 6.02 -2.89 15.54
CA HIS A 211 6.04 -1.53 16.08
C HIS A 211 7.29 -0.74 15.64
N TRP A 212 8.45 -1.41 15.61
CA TRP A 212 9.66 -0.77 15.12
C TRP A 212 9.50 -0.32 13.66
N LEU A 213 8.93 -1.20 12.80
CA LEU A 213 8.77 -0.90 11.38
C LEU A 213 7.72 0.20 11.14
N LEU A 214 6.54 0.09 11.77
CA LEU A 214 5.38 0.95 11.46
C LEU A 214 5.38 2.26 12.23
N THR A 215 5.90 2.28 13.44
CA THR A 215 5.92 3.47 14.29
C THR A 215 7.31 4.10 14.35
N GLU A 216 8.28 3.42 14.96
CA GLU A 216 9.58 4.03 15.21
C GLU A 216 10.31 4.42 13.92
N LEU A 217 10.34 3.54 12.91
CA LEU A 217 11.01 3.81 11.65
C LEU A 217 10.16 4.67 10.71
N LEU A 218 8.95 4.19 10.37
CA LEU A 218 8.14 4.81 9.33
C LEU A 218 7.63 6.20 9.75
N ARG A 219 7.07 6.31 10.96
CA ARG A 219 6.46 7.56 11.46
C ARG A 219 7.47 8.46 12.16
N ASP A 220 8.18 7.94 13.17
CA ASP A 220 9.02 8.79 14.01
C ASP A 220 10.33 9.18 13.31
N GLU A 221 11.00 8.22 12.66
CA GLU A 221 12.28 8.48 11.99
C GLU A 221 12.10 9.13 10.61
N TRP A 222 11.17 8.60 9.77
CA TRP A 222 11.01 9.12 8.41
C TRP A 222 9.97 10.25 8.29
N GLY A 223 9.03 10.37 9.23
CA GLY A 223 8.02 11.42 9.26
C GLY A 223 6.80 11.11 8.39
N PHE A 224 6.45 9.84 8.21
CA PHE A 224 5.24 9.47 7.48
C PHE A 224 3.98 9.77 8.30
N ASP A 225 3.06 10.52 7.74
CA ASP A 225 1.79 10.95 8.35
C ASP A 225 0.54 10.40 7.63
N GLY A 226 0.74 9.54 6.63
CA GLY A 226 -0.34 8.91 5.89
C GLY A 226 -0.89 7.64 6.54
N LEU A 227 -1.77 6.94 5.81
CA LEU A 227 -2.45 5.73 6.25
C LEU A 227 -1.59 4.48 5.98
N VAL A 228 -1.49 3.60 6.96
CA VAL A 228 -0.89 2.26 6.80
C VAL A 228 -1.99 1.23 6.79
N MET A 229 -2.15 0.50 5.67
CA MET A 229 -3.10 -0.60 5.57
C MET A 229 -2.39 -1.95 5.54
N SER A 230 -3.09 -3.01 5.90
CA SER A 230 -2.61 -4.37 5.69
C SER A 230 -2.74 -4.80 4.22
N ASP A 231 -1.95 -5.75 3.77
CA ASP A 231 -2.34 -6.59 2.64
C ASP A 231 -3.54 -7.46 3.05
N TRP A 232 -4.29 -8.00 2.09
CA TRP A 232 -5.57 -8.70 2.32
C TRP A 232 -5.39 -9.98 3.13
N GLY A 233 -5.88 -9.94 4.38
CA GLY A 233 -5.71 -11.05 5.34
C GLY A 233 -4.31 -11.18 5.91
N ALA A 234 -3.49 -10.13 5.90
CA ALA A 234 -2.12 -10.14 6.42
C ALA A 234 -2.00 -9.96 7.94
N VAL A 235 -3.12 -9.72 8.63
CA VAL A 235 -3.13 -9.50 10.08
C VAL A 235 -3.38 -10.82 10.82
N ALA A 236 -2.44 -11.20 11.69
CA ALA A 236 -2.57 -12.40 12.51
C ALA A 236 -3.19 -12.08 13.89
N ASP A 237 -2.90 -10.89 14.43
CA ASP A 237 -3.46 -10.36 15.68
C ASP A 237 -3.77 -8.88 15.50
N ARG A 238 -5.05 -8.53 15.48
CA ARG A 238 -5.52 -7.17 15.22
C ARG A 238 -5.11 -6.19 16.32
N VAL A 239 -5.15 -6.62 17.58
CA VAL A 239 -4.79 -5.74 18.71
C VAL A 239 -3.29 -5.39 18.61
N ALA A 240 -2.46 -6.39 18.35
CA ALA A 240 -1.03 -6.16 18.15
C ALA A 240 -0.75 -5.28 16.92
N ALA A 241 -1.51 -5.45 15.83
CA ALA A 241 -1.34 -4.65 14.61
C ALA A 241 -1.70 -3.17 14.84
N VAL A 242 -2.83 -2.88 15.46
CA VAL A 242 -3.22 -1.50 15.80
C VAL A 242 -2.21 -0.88 16.78
N ALA A 243 -1.78 -1.63 17.79
CA ALA A 243 -0.76 -1.16 18.74
C ALA A 243 0.60 -0.92 18.08
N ALA A 244 0.90 -1.61 16.98
CA ALA A 244 2.12 -1.42 16.20
C ALA A 244 2.07 -0.21 15.25
N GLY A 245 0.90 0.38 14.99
CA GLY A 245 0.73 1.53 14.10
C GLY A 245 0.05 1.21 12.77
N LEU A 246 -0.63 0.06 12.65
CA LEU A 246 -1.52 -0.23 11.52
C LEU A 246 -2.83 0.55 11.69
N ASP A 247 -3.25 1.28 10.65
CA ASP A 247 -4.48 2.09 10.69
C ASP A 247 -5.70 1.33 10.14
N LEU A 248 -5.50 0.48 9.12
CA LEU A 248 -6.59 -0.19 8.41
C LEU A 248 -6.25 -1.64 8.10
N GLU A 249 -6.97 -2.57 8.71
CA GLU A 249 -6.97 -3.98 8.36
C GLU A 249 -7.90 -4.24 7.17
N MET A 250 -7.42 -4.93 6.12
CA MET A 250 -8.21 -5.27 4.94
C MET A 250 -8.32 -6.80 4.78
N PRO A 251 -9.46 -7.27 4.33
CA PRO A 251 -10.79 -6.67 4.35
C PRO A 251 -11.36 -6.54 5.72
#